data_afd3cb04057753019a32d5397ee78c40
#
_entry.id   afd3cb04057753019a32d5397ee78c40
#
_cell.length_a   1.000
_cell.length_b   1.000
_cell.length_c   1.000
_cell.angle_alpha   90.00
_cell.angle_beta   90.00
_cell.angle_gamma   90.00
#
_symmetry.space_group_name_H-M   'P 1'
#
loop_
_entity.id
_entity.type
_entity.pdbx_description
1 polymer ?
#
loop_
_entity_poly.entity_id
_entity_poly.type
_entity_poly.pdbx_seq_one_letter_code
_entity_poly.pdbx_strand_id
1 'polypeptide(L)'
;KGESVQGKCMLVISIQLFQLLIAVPSVFLRKILEVENNPVGIDATIAWFGFGLMIYSVFDLIFFPAYYRNGYKAGRAFVMAAIPMLLMMVTVEGAVRFPQLTWLDSYAPSDCLRQIPFLLIGILCYGCFVTLAYKLSVKRFENVDL
;
A
#
# COMPACT_ATOMS: atom_id res chain seq x y z
N LYS A 1 3.09 -24.92 -10.79
CA LYS A 1 3.58 -23.53 -11.00
C LYS A 1 2.68 -22.48 -10.30
N GLY A 2 1.35 -22.55 -10.42
CA GLY A 2 0.41 -21.59 -9.81
C GLY A 2 0.49 -21.54 -8.27
N GLU A 3 0.61 -22.69 -7.61
CA GLU A 3 0.71 -22.76 -6.14
C GLU A 3 1.95 -22.04 -5.59
N SER A 4 3.08 -22.13 -6.29
CA SER A 4 4.30 -21.41 -5.90
C SER A 4 4.16 -19.89 -6.01
N VAL A 5 3.44 -19.39 -7.03
CA VAL A 5 3.10 -17.98 -7.18
C VAL A 5 2.17 -17.55 -6.06
N GLN A 6 1.14 -18.35 -5.79
CA GLN A 6 0.16 -18.08 -4.74
C GLN A 6 0.82 -17.98 -3.35
N GLY A 7 1.70 -18.90 -2.99
CA GLY A 7 2.39 -18.88 -1.69
C GLY A 7 3.22 -17.61 -1.49
N LYS A 8 3.96 -17.17 -2.52
CA LYS A 8 4.75 -15.93 -2.45
C LYS A 8 3.88 -14.69 -2.39
N CYS A 9 2.79 -14.63 -3.18
CA CYS A 9 1.84 -13.53 -3.09
C CYS A 9 1.20 -13.45 -1.71
N MET A 10 0.73 -14.58 -1.16
CA MET A 10 0.14 -14.62 0.18
C MET A 10 1.11 -14.15 1.27
N LEU A 11 2.39 -14.53 1.18
CA LEU A 11 3.39 -14.10 2.13
C LEU A 11 3.56 -12.57 2.12
N VAL A 12 3.70 -11.97 0.93
CA VAL A 12 3.87 -10.51 0.82
C VAL A 12 2.61 -9.79 1.28
N ILE A 13 1.42 -10.23 0.88
CA ILE A 13 0.14 -9.69 1.34
C ILE A 13 0.04 -9.75 2.87
N SER A 14 0.40 -10.88 3.47
CA SER A 14 0.37 -11.03 4.92
C SER A 14 1.30 -10.05 5.63
N ILE A 15 2.51 -9.83 5.09
CA ILE A 15 3.46 -8.85 5.65
C ILE A 15 2.90 -7.44 5.52
N GLN A 16 2.35 -7.05 4.38
CA GLN A 16 1.78 -5.72 4.14
C GLN A 16 0.60 -5.45 5.07
N LEU A 17 -0.33 -6.40 5.19
CA LEU A 17 -1.48 -6.27 6.08
C LEU A 17 -1.04 -6.24 7.56
N PHE A 18 -0.03 -7.01 7.93
CA PHE A 18 0.53 -6.99 9.27
C PHE A 18 1.18 -5.63 9.59
N GLN A 19 1.89 -5.03 8.64
CA GLN A 19 2.45 -3.68 8.79
C GLN A 19 1.36 -2.63 9.03
N LEU A 20 0.26 -2.69 8.26
CA LEU A 20 -0.88 -1.79 8.47
C LEU A 20 -1.55 -2.04 9.83
N LEU A 21 -1.67 -3.30 10.24
CA LEU A 21 -2.26 -3.66 11.53
C LEU A 21 -1.43 -3.14 12.71
N ILE A 22 -0.10 -3.19 12.62
CA ILE A 22 0.79 -2.63 13.66
C ILE A 22 0.65 -1.11 13.77
N ALA A 23 0.28 -0.41 12.70
CA ALA A 23 0.04 1.02 12.77
C ALA A 23 -1.16 1.39 13.65
N VAL A 24 -2.13 0.50 13.84
CA VAL A 24 -3.32 0.76 14.68
C VAL A 24 -2.94 1.04 16.14
N PRO A 25 -2.14 0.18 16.84
CA PRO A 25 -1.69 0.49 18.19
C PRO A 25 -0.90 1.81 18.30
N SER A 26 -0.17 2.19 17.26
CA SER A 26 0.61 3.45 17.28
C SER A 26 -0.28 4.69 17.39
N VAL A 27 -1.48 4.65 16.81
CA VAL A 27 -2.49 5.72 16.95
C VAL A 27 -2.91 5.89 18.40
N PHE A 28 -3.18 4.78 19.10
CA PHE A 28 -3.56 4.80 20.50
C PHE A 28 -2.42 5.26 21.41
N LEU A 29 -1.20 4.77 21.18
CA LEU A 29 0.00 5.17 21.91
C LEU A 29 0.27 6.68 21.79
N ARG A 30 0.15 7.25 20.60
CA ARG A 30 0.31 8.70 20.40
C ARG A 30 -0.70 9.50 21.20
N LYS A 31 -1.96 9.04 21.23
CA LYS A 31 -3.02 9.69 21.99
C LYS A 31 -2.75 9.63 23.51
N ILE A 32 -2.22 8.51 24.01
CA ILE A 32 -1.88 8.33 25.43
C ILE A 32 -0.65 9.20 25.80
N LEU A 33 0.32 9.32 24.88
CA LEU A 33 1.56 10.07 25.10
C LEU A 33 1.41 11.57 24.79
N GLU A 34 0.21 12.04 24.45
CA GLU A 34 -0.11 13.45 24.12
C GLU A 34 0.82 14.05 23.06
N VAL A 35 1.23 13.25 22.10
CA VAL A 35 2.06 13.71 20.97
C VAL A 35 1.18 14.46 19.99
N GLU A 36 1.16 15.79 20.10
CA GLU A 36 0.23 16.63 19.35
C GLU A 36 0.54 16.81 17.88
N ASN A 37 1.81 16.74 17.48
CA ASN A 37 2.21 17.01 16.09
C ASN A 37 3.20 15.99 15.56
N ASN A 38 2.94 15.51 14.34
CA ASN A 38 3.91 14.80 13.54
C ASN A 38 4.59 15.79 12.58
N PRO A 39 5.82 16.25 12.85
CA PRO A 39 6.51 17.21 11.99
C PRO A 39 6.89 16.61 10.62
N VAL A 40 6.88 15.28 10.52
CA VAL A 40 7.31 14.54 9.34
C VAL A 40 6.24 13.48 9.01
N GLY A 41 5.48 13.74 7.95
CA GLY A 41 4.54 12.77 7.40
C GLY A 41 3.09 12.96 7.84
N ILE A 42 2.23 12.10 7.29
CA ILE A 42 0.81 12.02 7.63
C ILE A 42 0.64 11.12 8.85
N ASP A 43 -0.28 11.49 9.72
CA ASP A 43 -0.69 10.64 10.82
C ASP A 43 -1.44 9.40 10.29
N ALA A 44 -1.50 8.33 11.09
CA ALA A 44 -2.20 7.09 10.74
C ALA A 44 -3.73 7.29 10.83
N THR A 45 -4.26 8.17 9.99
CA THR A 45 -5.69 8.46 9.84
C THR A 45 -6.37 7.39 9.00
N ILE A 46 -7.70 7.44 8.90
CA ILE A 46 -8.48 6.54 8.03
C ILE A 46 -8.02 6.68 6.57
N ALA A 47 -7.77 7.92 6.11
CA ALA A 47 -7.25 8.17 4.76
C ALA A 47 -5.86 7.57 4.56
N TRP A 48 -4.99 7.62 5.58
CA TRP A 48 -3.65 7.03 5.52
C TRP A 48 -3.71 5.51 5.25
N PHE A 49 -4.61 4.79 5.92
CA PHE A 49 -4.82 3.36 5.66
C PHE A 49 -5.30 3.11 4.24
N GLY A 50 -6.21 3.95 3.72
CA GLY A 50 -6.68 3.87 2.33
C GLY A 50 -5.55 4.09 1.32
N PHE A 51 -4.76 5.12 1.50
CA PHE A 51 -3.58 5.40 0.65
C PHE A 51 -2.51 4.31 0.76
N GLY A 52 -2.25 3.79 1.96
CA GLY A 52 -1.32 2.69 2.18
C GLY A 52 -1.71 1.44 1.38
N LEU A 53 -2.98 1.07 1.38
CA LEU A 53 -3.49 -0.03 0.56
C LEU A 53 -3.34 0.23 -0.93
N MET A 54 -3.62 1.47 -1.41
CA MET A 54 -3.41 1.83 -2.82
C MET A 54 -1.93 1.73 -3.21
N ILE A 55 -1.04 2.25 -2.39
CA ILE A 55 0.42 2.24 -2.63
C ILE A 55 0.93 0.80 -2.70
N TYR A 56 0.53 -0.06 -1.75
CA TYR A 56 0.88 -1.47 -1.78
C TYR A 56 0.33 -2.19 -3.01
N SER A 57 -0.91 -1.89 -3.42
CA SER A 57 -1.52 -2.51 -4.59
C SER A 57 -0.78 -2.19 -5.89
N VAL A 58 -0.30 -0.95 -6.05
CA VAL A 58 0.50 -0.53 -7.20
C VAL A 58 1.87 -1.21 -7.17
N PHE A 59 2.50 -1.30 -5.99
CA PHE A 59 3.74 -2.03 -5.83
C PHE A 59 3.59 -3.49 -6.26
N ASP A 60 2.58 -4.19 -5.75
CA ASP A 60 2.34 -5.60 -6.06
C ASP A 60 2.04 -5.84 -7.53
N LEU A 61 1.24 -4.95 -8.16
CA LEU A 61 0.90 -5.03 -9.57
C LEU A 61 2.13 -4.95 -10.50
N ILE A 62 3.16 -4.23 -10.08
CA ILE A 62 4.40 -4.07 -10.85
C ILE A 62 5.42 -5.14 -10.43
N PHE A 63 5.61 -5.33 -9.13
CA PHE A 63 6.64 -6.20 -8.58
C PHE A 63 6.47 -7.67 -9.00
N PHE A 64 5.30 -8.26 -8.74
CA PHE A 64 5.11 -9.69 -8.98
C PHE A 64 5.26 -10.06 -10.46
N PRO A 65 4.57 -9.41 -11.41
CA PRO A 65 4.75 -9.74 -12.82
C PRO A 65 6.16 -9.46 -13.35
N ALA A 66 6.85 -8.44 -12.82
CA ALA A 66 8.24 -8.15 -13.19
C ALA A 66 9.21 -9.20 -12.63
N TYR A 67 8.98 -9.66 -11.41
CA TYR A 67 9.78 -10.71 -10.77
C TYR A 67 9.78 -12.01 -11.58
N TYR A 68 8.60 -12.47 -11.99
CA TYR A 68 8.47 -13.69 -12.79
C TYR A 68 8.96 -13.52 -14.23
N ARG A 69 8.80 -12.32 -14.82
CA ARG A 69 9.31 -12.03 -16.17
C ARG A 69 10.85 -12.00 -16.25
N ASN A 70 11.50 -11.51 -15.21
CA ASN A 70 12.94 -11.25 -15.20
C ASN A 70 13.79 -12.42 -14.65
N GLY A 71 13.27 -13.64 -14.68
CA GLY A 71 14.00 -14.82 -14.19
C GLY A 71 14.33 -14.73 -12.70
N TYR A 72 13.37 -14.32 -11.89
CA TYR A 72 13.47 -14.20 -10.43
C TYR A 72 14.49 -13.17 -9.92
N LYS A 73 14.87 -12.19 -10.72
CA LYS A 73 15.74 -11.08 -10.31
C LYS A 73 14.95 -10.08 -9.47
N ALA A 74 14.85 -10.35 -8.17
CA ALA A 74 14.07 -9.58 -7.22
C ALA A 74 14.49 -8.10 -7.17
N GLY A 75 15.79 -7.81 -7.21
CA GLY A 75 16.29 -6.45 -7.13
C GLY A 75 15.78 -5.54 -8.25
N ARG A 76 15.78 -6.03 -9.49
CA ARG A 76 15.28 -5.27 -10.64
C ARG A 76 13.76 -5.06 -10.55
N ALA A 77 13.02 -6.09 -10.20
CA ALA A 77 11.58 -6.01 -10.02
C ALA A 77 11.21 -5.03 -8.90
N PHE A 78 11.97 -5.06 -7.80
CA PHE A 78 11.81 -4.15 -6.67
C PHE A 78 12.02 -2.69 -7.09
N VAL A 79 13.12 -2.37 -7.76
CA VAL A 79 13.40 -1.00 -8.21
C VAL A 79 12.29 -0.49 -9.14
N MET A 80 11.82 -1.33 -10.08
CA MET A 80 10.72 -0.97 -10.98
C MET A 80 9.42 -0.66 -10.24
N ALA A 81 9.13 -1.37 -9.16
CA ALA A 81 7.93 -1.15 -8.35
C ALA A 81 8.10 -0.01 -7.33
N ALA A 82 9.31 0.18 -6.81
CA ALA A 82 9.60 1.20 -5.80
C ALA A 82 9.48 2.64 -6.35
N ILE A 83 9.84 2.88 -7.61
CA ILE A 83 9.77 4.22 -8.21
C ILE A 83 8.35 4.77 -8.19
N PRO A 84 7.32 4.11 -8.78
CA PRO A 84 5.96 4.62 -8.74
C PRO A 84 5.39 4.64 -7.31
N MET A 85 5.77 3.69 -6.47
CA MET A 85 5.40 3.68 -5.06
C MET A 85 5.89 4.94 -4.35
N LEU A 86 7.17 5.30 -4.49
CA LEU A 86 7.75 6.51 -3.89
C LEU A 86 7.10 7.78 -4.45
N LEU A 87 6.82 7.84 -5.75
CA LEU A 87 6.11 8.97 -6.35
C LEU A 87 4.72 9.14 -5.75
N MET A 88 3.98 8.06 -5.54
CA MET A 88 2.67 8.11 -4.87
C MET A 88 2.80 8.58 -3.42
N MET A 89 3.78 8.07 -2.67
CA MET A 89 4.03 8.51 -1.28
C MET A 89 4.30 10.01 -1.21
N VAL A 90 5.22 10.52 -2.05
CA VAL A 90 5.53 11.95 -2.09
C VAL A 90 4.31 12.78 -2.50
N THR A 91 3.50 12.28 -3.43
CA THR A 91 2.27 12.96 -3.85
C THR A 91 1.25 13.06 -2.72
N VAL A 92 1.03 11.96 -1.99
CA VAL A 92 0.09 11.94 -0.86
C VAL A 92 0.58 12.83 0.27
N GLU A 93 1.87 12.75 0.64
CA GLU A 93 2.50 13.61 1.65
C GLU A 93 2.44 15.09 1.25
N GLY A 94 2.67 15.40 -0.01
CA GLY A 94 2.55 16.75 -0.53
C GLY A 94 1.11 17.26 -0.53
N ALA A 95 0.16 16.41 -0.88
CA ALA A 95 -1.26 16.78 -0.96
C ALA A 95 -1.82 17.25 0.37
N VAL A 96 -1.50 16.59 1.49
CA VAL A 96 -2.00 16.98 2.82
C VAL A 96 -1.44 18.30 3.34
N ARG A 97 -0.37 18.82 2.72
CA ARG A 97 0.19 20.14 3.05
C ARG A 97 -0.63 21.30 2.47
N PHE A 98 -1.52 21.03 1.50
CA PHE A 98 -2.41 22.05 0.97
C PHE A 98 -3.55 22.34 1.96
N PRO A 99 -3.86 23.63 2.20
CA PRO A 99 -4.90 24.03 3.18
C PRO A 99 -6.28 23.39 2.95
N GLN A 100 -6.60 23.07 1.68
CA GLN A 100 -7.88 22.46 1.30
C GLN A 100 -7.95 20.96 1.63
N LEU A 101 -6.83 20.30 1.88
CA LEU A 101 -6.71 18.86 2.08
C LEU A 101 -6.22 18.46 3.48
N THR A 102 -6.02 19.42 4.37
CA THR A 102 -5.59 19.17 5.77
C THR A 102 -6.52 18.25 6.54
N TRP A 103 -7.80 18.18 6.15
CA TRP A 103 -8.77 17.24 6.73
C TRP A 103 -8.41 15.77 6.53
N LEU A 104 -7.55 15.43 5.56
CA LEU A 104 -7.03 14.07 5.36
C LEU A 104 -6.11 13.62 6.49
N ASP A 105 -5.48 14.57 7.18
CA ASP A 105 -4.57 14.34 8.32
C ASP A 105 -5.22 14.70 9.67
N SER A 106 -6.54 14.65 9.75
CA SER A 106 -7.32 15.05 10.92
C SER A 106 -8.03 13.85 11.56
N TYR A 107 -8.10 13.87 12.90
CA TYR A 107 -8.88 12.91 13.69
C TYR A 107 -10.24 13.45 14.12
N ALA A 108 -10.65 14.64 13.65
CA ALA A 108 -11.97 15.16 13.95
C ALA A 108 -13.07 14.22 13.41
N PRO A 109 -14.16 13.96 14.18
CA PRO A 109 -15.19 13.00 13.78
C PRO A 109 -15.81 13.29 12.40
N SER A 110 -15.99 14.57 12.06
CA SER A 110 -16.50 15.00 10.74
C SER A 110 -15.53 14.65 9.61
N ASP A 111 -14.22 14.81 9.86
CA ASP A 111 -13.18 14.54 8.89
C ASP A 111 -12.96 13.03 8.74
N CYS A 112 -13.03 12.27 9.82
CA CYS A 112 -13.00 10.82 9.79
C CYS A 112 -14.08 10.23 8.86
N LEU A 113 -15.31 10.77 8.93
CA LEU A 113 -16.39 10.35 8.04
C LEU A 113 -16.09 10.66 6.57
N ARG A 114 -15.48 11.82 6.28
CA ARG A 114 -15.04 12.19 4.92
C ARG A 114 -13.89 11.32 4.40
N GLN A 115 -13.11 10.73 5.28
CA GLN A 115 -11.98 9.85 4.92
C GLN A 115 -12.41 8.42 4.58
N ILE A 116 -13.59 7.97 5.02
CA ILE A 116 -14.09 6.60 4.76
C ILE A 116 -14.06 6.22 3.28
N PRO A 117 -14.49 7.07 2.32
CA PRO A 117 -14.41 6.74 0.90
C PRO A 117 -12.99 6.39 0.43
N PHE A 118 -11.96 7.05 0.95
CA PHE A 118 -10.57 6.75 0.62
C PHE A 118 -10.14 5.36 1.10
N LEU A 119 -10.59 4.96 2.29
CA LEU A 119 -10.37 3.61 2.79
C LEU A 119 -11.07 2.57 1.92
N LEU A 120 -12.33 2.80 1.56
CA LEU A 120 -13.10 1.88 0.71
C LEU A 120 -12.45 1.74 -0.69
N ILE A 121 -12.06 2.85 -1.30
CA ILE A 121 -11.33 2.83 -2.58
C ILE A 121 -10.01 2.08 -2.43
N GLY A 122 -9.27 2.31 -1.34
CA GLY A 122 -8.04 1.60 -1.03
C GLY A 122 -8.24 0.09 -0.97
N ILE A 123 -9.28 -0.38 -0.26
CA ILE A 123 -9.63 -1.79 -0.15
C ILE A 123 -9.98 -2.38 -1.52
N LEU A 124 -10.81 -1.69 -2.30
CA LEU A 124 -11.19 -2.13 -3.65
C LEU A 124 -9.99 -2.19 -4.59
N CYS A 125 -9.17 -1.15 -4.64
CA CYS A 125 -7.95 -1.12 -5.44
C CYS A 125 -7.00 -2.26 -5.04
N TYR A 126 -6.81 -2.48 -3.73
CA TYR A 126 -5.94 -3.53 -3.24
C TYR A 126 -6.42 -4.91 -3.69
N GLY A 127 -7.70 -5.23 -3.50
CA GLY A 127 -8.28 -6.50 -3.93
C GLY A 127 -8.18 -6.72 -5.44
N CYS A 128 -8.53 -5.70 -6.23
CA CYS A 128 -8.48 -5.78 -7.70
C CYS A 128 -7.03 -5.93 -8.22
N PHE A 129 -6.11 -5.10 -7.74
CA PHE A 129 -4.74 -5.07 -8.27
C PHE A 129 -3.92 -6.27 -7.83
N VAL A 130 -4.08 -6.74 -6.59
CA VAL A 130 -3.44 -7.97 -6.12
C VAL A 130 -3.95 -9.19 -6.91
N THR A 131 -5.24 -9.27 -7.18
CA THR A 131 -5.81 -10.34 -8.01
C THR A 131 -5.27 -10.28 -9.44
N LEU A 132 -5.17 -9.09 -10.02
CA LEU A 132 -4.60 -8.88 -11.35
C LEU A 132 -3.09 -9.23 -11.37
N ALA A 133 -2.35 -8.78 -10.36
CA ALA A 133 -0.92 -9.10 -10.19
C ALA A 133 -0.69 -10.61 -10.14
N TYR A 134 -1.52 -11.33 -9.38
CA TYR A 134 -1.47 -12.79 -9.31
C TYR A 134 -1.71 -13.44 -10.69
N LYS A 135 -2.80 -13.07 -11.37
CA LYS A 135 -3.14 -13.61 -12.70
C LYS A 135 -2.02 -13.37 -13.72
N LEU A 136 -1.50 -12.15 -13.77
CA LEU A 136 -0.40 -11.78 -14.66
C LEU A 136 0.89 -12.55 -14.34
N SER A 137 1.16 -12.78 -13.05
CA SER A 137 2.33 -13.52 -12.59
C SER A 137 2.26 -14.99 -12.95
N VAL A 138 1.11 -15.64 -12.77
CA VAL A 138 0.90 -17.03 -13.18
C VAL A 138 1.13 -17.19 -14.68
N LYS A 139 0.49 -16.32 -15.50
CA LYS A 139 0.65 -16.34 -16.95
C LYS A 139 2.11 -16.16 -17.39
N ARG A 140 2.86 -15.29 -16.73
CA ARG A 140 4.27 -15.05 -17.06
C ARG A 140 5.16 -16.19 -16.61
N PHE A 141 4.85 -16.81 -15.47
CA PHE A 141 5.58 -17.95 -14.97
C PHE A 141 5.39 -19.21 -15.84
N GLU A 142 4.21 -19.40 -16.42
CA GLU A 142 3.95 -20.50 -17.36
C GLU A 142 4.78 -20.38 -18.64
N ASN A 143 5.04 -19.15 -19.09
CA ASN A 143 5.80 -18.85 -20.30
C ASN A 143 7.34 -18.83 -20.09
N VAL A 144 7.82 -19.02 -18.86
CA VAL A 144 9.25 -19.18 -18.60
C VAL A 144 9.58 -20.66 -18.63
N ASP A 145 10.29 -21.08 -19.70
CA ASP A 145 10.90 -22.41 -19.75
C ASP A 145 12.02 -22.49 -18.71
N LEU A 146 11.86 -23.45 -17.82
CA LEU A 146 12.84 -23.79 -16.78
C LEU A 146 13.79 -24.86 -17.31
#